data_783a71d8a0a4165b74032930126c568a
#
_entry.id   783a71d8a0a4165b74032930126c568a
#
_cell.length_a   1.000
_cell.length_b   1.000
_cell.length_c   1.000
_cell.angle_alpha   90.00
_cell.angle_beta   90.00
_cell.angle_gamma   90.00
#
_symmetry.space_group_name_H-M   'P 1'
#
loop_
_entity.id
_entity.type
_entity.pdbx_description
1 polymer ?
#
loop_
_entity_poly.entity_id
_entity_poly.type
_entity_poly.pdbx_seq_one_letter_code
_entity_poly.pdbx_strand_id
1 'polypeptide(L)'
;MTTTLITGSNRGLGLETARRLVEAGHTVHAGMRDTADGDAARAVGAHPVQLDVDDQASVERAIASLPALDVLVNNAGILGTSQGVDDLTPEAMLAALQTNVVAVVRVTQAALPLLRASSAPVIVNVASGVGWPRALAGDGTDESHVMTVPYATSKAALITATVQYAKNLPGFRINATDPGYTATEFNGNTGHQTVTEGTDATVAMALVGPDGPTGEFHSRHGRIEY
;
A
#
# COMPACT_ATOMS: atom_id res chain seq x y z
N MET A 1 21.21 -8.61 0.89
CA MET A 1 20.52 -7.70 -0.05
C MET A 1 19.05 -7.78 0.33
N THR A 2 18.39 -6.66 0.56
CA THR A 2 17.01 -6.61 1.02
C THR A 2 16.04 -6.95 -0.11
N THR A 3 15.16 -7.91 0.10
CA THR A 3 14.16 -8.33 -0.89
C THR A 3 12.79 -7.70 -0.56
N THR A 4 12.20 -7.03 -1.54
CA THR A 4 10.93 -6.30 -1.40
C THR A 4 9.88 -6.80 -2.38
N LEU A 5 8.66 -7.02 -1.91
CA LEU A 5 7.47 -7.20 -2.75
C LEU A 5 6.57 -5.97 -2.65
N ILE A 6 6.15 -5.45 -3.81
CA ILE A 6 5.20 -4.33 -3.87
C ILE A 6 3.98 -4.77 -4.67
N THR A 7 2.78 -4.70 -4.10
CA THR A 7 1.55 -5.01 -4.82
C THR A 7 1.07 -3.83 -5.66
N GLY A 8 0.51 -4.09 -6.86
CA GLY A 8 -0.03 -3.04 -7.75
C GLY A 8 1.05 -2.09 -8.28
N SER A 9 2.17 -2.62 -8.76
CA SER A 9 3.36 -1.83 -9.13
C SER A 9 3.63 -1.77 -10.65
N ASN A 10 2.61 -1.95 -11.48
CA ASN A 10 2.72 -1.74 -12.92
C ASN A 10 2.69 -0.26 -13.33
N ARG A 11 2.23 0.65 -12.46
CA ARG A 11 2.12 2.10 -12.70
C ARG A 11 2.00 2.91 -11.40
N GLY A 12 1.92 4.24 -11.52
CA GLY A 12 1.62 5.16 -10.43
C GLY A 12 2.54 5.03 -9.23
N LEU A 13 1.97 5.12 -8.02
CA LEU A 13 2.72 5.08 -6.75
C LEU A 13 3.52 3.77 -6.58
N GLY A 14 2.93 2.63 -6.96
CA GLY A 14 3.61 1.34 -6.82
C GLY A 14 4.86 1.24 -7.69
N LEU A 15 4.79 1.71 -8.95
CA LEU A 15 5.95 1.73 -9.86
C LEU A 15 7.03 2.69 -9.38
N GLU A 16 6.67 3.89 -8.95
CA GLU A 16 7.62 4.87 -8.43
C GLU A 16 8.28 4.39 -7.12
N THR A 17 7.50 3.75 -6.23
CA THR A 17 8.05 3.09 -5.03
C THR A 17 9.06 2.01 -5.44
N ALA A 18 8.75 1.20 -6.46
CA ALA A 18 9.65 0.18 -6.97
C ALA A 18 10.96 0.79 -7.49
N ARG A 19 10.89 1.84 -8.32
CA ARG A 19 12.05 2.55 -8.84
C ARG A 19 12.96 3.05 -7.70
N ARG A 20 12.37 3.73 -6.71
CA ARG A 20 13.12 4.33 -5.59
C ARG A 20 13.75 3.27 -4.68
N LEU A 21 13.08 2.15 -4.45
CA LEU A 21 13.65 1.06 -3.66
C LEU A 21 14.74 0.29 -4.41
N VAL A 22 14.64 0.15 -5.74
CA VAL A 22 15.76 -0.36 -6.56
C VAL A 22 16.97 0.56 -6.46
N GLU A 23 16.79 1.88 -6.56
CA GLU A 23 17.87 2.87 -6.38
C GLU A 23 18.48 2.81 -4.97
N ALA A 24 17.68 2.45 -3.95
CA ALA A 24 18.16 2.21 -2.58
C ALA A 24 18.86 0.86 -2.38
N GLY A 25 19.02 0.04 -3.44
CA GLY A 25 19.74 -1.23 -3.42
C GLY A 25 18.90 -2.45 -3.03
N HIS A 26 17.56 -2.36 -3.08
CA HIS A 26 16.70 -3.51 -2.87
C HIS A 26 16.55 -4.35 -4.14
N THR A 27 16.39 -5.66 -3.98
CA THR A 27 15.83 -6.51 -5.02
C THR A 27 14.31 -6.41 -4.96
N VAL A 28 13.70 -5.73 -5.94
CA VAL A 28 12.27 -5.44 -5.93
C VAL A 28 11.50 -6.37 -6.84
N HIS A 29 10.51 -7.06 -6.28
CA HIS A 29 9.50 -7.83 -7.00
C HIS A 29 8.25 -6.97 -7.16
N ALA A 30 7.91 -6.66 -8.42
CA ALA A 30 6.80 -5.80 -8.79
C ALA A 30 5.55 -6.64 -9.05
N GLY A 31 4.66 -6.73 -8.06
CA GLY A 31 3.41 -7.50 -8.15
C GLY A 31 2.37 -6.79 -9.03
N MET A 32 1.84 -7.48 -10.04
CA MET A 32 0.84 -6.97 -10.98
C MET A 32 -0.05 -8.08 -11.51
N ARG A 33 -1.29 -7.76 -11.89
CA ARG A 33 -2.26 -8.76 -12.37
C ARG A 33 -1.83 -9.41 -13.67
N ASP A 34 -1.28 -8.63 -14.59
CA ASP A 34 -0.74 -9.14 -15.86
C ASP A 34 0.73 -8.70 -15.99
N THR A 35 1.63 -9.67 -16.17
CA THR A 35 3.07 -9.40 -16.38
C THR A 35 3.39 -8.91 -17.78
N ALA A 36 2.43 -8.94 -18.72
CA ALA A 36 2.55 -8.25 -20.02
C ALA A 36 2.68 -6.73 -19.82
N ASP A 37 2.09 -6.18 -18.76
CA ASP A 37 2.22 -4.76 -18.37
C ASP A 37 3.55 -4.45 -17.63
N GLY A 38 4.48 -5.40 -17.58
CA GLY A 38 5.67 -5.32 -16.73
C GLY A 38 6.86 -4.57 -17.33
N ASP A 39 6.77 -4.01 -18.53
CA ASP A 39 7.92 -3.35 -19.17
C ASP A 39 8.41 -2.12 -18.38
N ALA A 40 7.50 -1.32 -17.85
CA ALA A 40 7.85 -0.19 -17.00
C ALA A 40 8.58 -0.62 -15.72
N ALA A 41 8.16 -1.73 -15.10
CA ALA A 41 8.83 -2.28 -13.92
C ALA A 41 10.23 -2.81 -14.26
N ARG A 42 10.38 -3.51 -15.39
CA ARG A 42 11.72 -3.96 -15.88
C ARG A 42 12.65 -2.79 -16.17
N ALA A 43 12.11 -1.71 -16.76
CA ALA A 43 12.89 -0.52 -17.10
C ALA A 43 13.48 0.18 -15.86
N VAL A 44 12.83 0.08 -14.71
CA VAL A 44 13.35 0.62 -13.43
C VAL A 44 14.17 -0.41 -12.64
N GLY A 45 14.43 -1.60 -13.20
CA GLY A 45 15.22 -2.65 -12.56
C GLY A 45 14.44 -3.55 -11.59
N ALA A 46 13.12 -3.46 -11.56
CA ALA A 46 12.28 -4.36 -10.77
C ALA A 46 11.89 -5.63 -11.54
N HIS A 47 11.57 -6.70 -10.82
CA HIS A 47 11.19 -8.00 -11.38
C HIS A 47 9.66 -8.17 -11.36
N PRO A 48 8.97 -8.16 -12.52
CA PRO A 48 7.52 -8.38 -12.55
C PRO A 48 7.16 -9.78 -12.01
N VAL A 49 6.13 -9.80 -11.14
CA VAL A 49 5.55 -11.03 -10.58
C VAL A 49 4.04 -10.98 -10.80
N GLN A 50 3.46 -12.06 -11.36
CA GLN A 50 2.02 -12.16 -11.51
C GLN A 50 1.38 -12.28 -10.13
N LEU A 51 0.58 -11.27 -9.76
CA LEU A 51 -0.06 -11.16 -8.47
C LEU A 51 -1.39 -10.42 -8.59
N ASP A 52 -2.49 -11.17 -8.54
CA ASP A 52 -3.81 -10.63 -8.29
C ASP A 52 -4.10 -10.76 -6.80
N VAL A 53 -4.19 -9.62 -6.11
CA VAL A 53 -4.39 -9.57 -4.67
C VAL A 53 -5.77 -10.05 -4.23
N ASP A 54 -6.75 -10.10 -5.14
CA ASP A 54 -8.09 -10.58 -4.88
C ASP A 54 -8.25 -12.09 -5.10
N ASP A 55 -7.25 -12.77 -5.71
CA ASP A 55 -7.21 -14.21 -5.92
C ASP A 55 -6.21 -14.89 -4.97
N GLN A 56 -6.72 -15.75 -4.07
CA GLN A 56 -5.92 -16.50 -3.10
C GLN A 56 -4.82 -17.34 -3.77
N ALA A 57 -5.16 -18.07 -4.84
CA ALA A 57 -4.21 -18.94 -5.52
C ALA A 57 -3.12 -18.14 -6.24
N SER A 58 -3.45 -16.96 -6.78
CA SER A 58 -2.48 -16.04 -7.36
C SER A 58 -1.48 -15.54 -6.31
N VAL A 59 -1.99 -15.12 -5.13
CA VAL A 59 -1.15 -14.67 -4.03
C VAL A 59 -0.21 -15.76 -3.56
N GLU A 60 -0.71 -17.00 -3.35
CA GLU A 60 0.10 -18.13 -2.92
C GLU A 60 1.22 -18.46 -3.93
N ARG A 61 0.91 -18.49 -5.23
CA ARG A 61 1.92 -18.71 -6.27
C ARG A 61 2.98 -17.60 -6.30
N ALA A 62 2.56 -16.34 -6.18
CA ALA A 62 3.47 -15.21 -6.17
C ALA A 62 4.45 -15.30 -5.00
N ILE A 63 3.94 -15.52 -3.79
CA ILE A 63 4.77 -15.64 -2.58
C ILE A 63 5.72 -16.86 -2.68
N ALA A 64 5.22 -18.00 -3.15
CA ALA A 64 6.04 -19.21 -3.32
C ALA A 64 7.17 -19.05 -4.35
N SER A 65 7.06 -18.09 -5.27
CA SER A 65 8.10 -17.80 -6.27
C SER A 65 9.25 -16.93 -5.73
N LEU A 66 9.08 -16.32 -4.54
CA LEU A 66 10.10 -15.45 -3.96
C LEU A 66 11.16 -16.25 -3.19
N PRO A 67 12.45 -15.95 -3.39
CA PRO A 67 13.52 -16.65 -2.66
C PRO A 67 13.61 -16.23 -1.18
N ALA A 68 13.19 -15.01 -0.86
CA ALA A 68 13.15 -14.39 0.46
C ALA A 68 12.23 -13.19 0.43
N LEU A 69 11.86 -12.66 1.59
CA LEU A 69 11.11 -11.41 1.69
C LEU A 69 11.43 -10.69 3.00
N ASP A 70 11.93 -9.46 2.88
CA ASP A 70 12.25 -8.59 4.02
C ASP A 70 11.22 -7.46 4.15
N VAL A 71 10.74 -6.93 3.02
CA VAL A 71 9.83 -5.79 2.97
C VAL A 71 8.61 -6.13 2.11
N LEU A 72 7.43 -5.95 2.68
CA LEU A 72 6.15 -6.03 1.96
C LEU A 72 5.52 -4.64 1.89
N VAL A 73 5.25 -4.15 0.68
CA VAL A 73 4.47 -2.92 0.46
C VAL A 73 3.10 -3.29 -0.13
N ASN A 74 2.06 -3.22 0.68
CA ASN A 74 0.67 -3.37 0.26
C ASN A 74 0.19 -2.04 -0.33
N ASN A 75 0.40 -1.88 -1.65
CA ASN A 75 0.05 -0.66 -2.39
C ASN A 75 -1.20 -0.84 -3.26
N ALA A 76 -1.52 -2.04 -3.72
CA ALA A 76 -2.70 -2.30 -4.54
C ALA A 76 -3.98 -1.78 -3.85
N GLY A 77 -4.83 -1.09 -4.61
CA GLY A 77 -6.09 -0.55 -4.11
C GLY A 77 -6.99 -0.02 -5.21
N ILE A 78 -8.24 0.23 -4.87
CA ILE A 78 -9.26 0.81 -5.75
C ILE A 78 -10.02 1.94 -5.04
N LEU A 79 -10.51 2.92 -5.80
CA LEU A 79 -11.46 3.94 -5.28
C LEU A 79 -12.86 3.34 -5.07
N GLY A 80 -13.21 2.31 -5.84
CA GLY A 80 -14.56 1.80 -5.94
C GLY A 80 -15.41 2.57 -6.97
N THR A 81 -16.65 2.14 -7.14
CA THR A 81 -17.56 2.66 -8.18
C THR A 81 -18.55 3.70 -7.67
N SER A 82 -18.75 3.82 -6.37
CA SER A 82 -19.67 4.80 -5.76
C SER A 82 -18.95 6.12 -5.47
N GLN A 83 -19.49 7.21 -5.98
CA GLN A 83 -18.97 8.57 -5.81
C GLN A 83 -19.69 9.37 -4.72
N GLY A 84 -20.83 8.90 -4.23
CA GLY A 84 -21.64 9.61 -3.24
C GLY A 84 -22.64 8.70 -2.55
N VAL A 85 -23.46 9.30 -1.66
CA VAL A 85 -24.45 8.55 -0.86
C VAL A 85 -25.59 8.01 -1.72
N ASP A 86 -25.99 8.76 -2.75
CA ASP A 86 -27.15 8.38 -3.60
C ASP A 86 -26.85 7.15 -4.48
N ASP A 87 -25.59 6.92 -4.83
CA ASP A 87 -25.13 5.78 -5.64
C ASP A 87 -24.53 4.65 -4.79
N LEU A 88 -24.56 4.80 -3.47
CA LEU A 88 -23.95 3.83 -2.55
C LEU A 88 -24.76 2.54 -2.47
N THR A 89 -24.11 1.42 -2.77
CA THR A 89 -24.69 0.08 -2.57
C THR A 89 -23.82 -0.78 -1.65
N PRO A 90 -24.40 -1.80 -0.99
CA PRO A 90 -23.63 -2.78 -0.23
C PRO A 90 -22.52 -3.44 -1.06
N GLU A 91 -22.77 -3.71 -2.35
CA GLU A 91 -21.82 -4.32 -3.27
C GLU A 91 -20.63 -3.40 -3.55
N ALA A 92 -20.85 -2.09 -3.73
CA ALA A 92 -19.79 -1.10 -3.89
C ALA A 92 -18.91 -1.02 -2.62
N MET A 93 -19.55 -1.07 -1.44
CA MET A 93 -18.86 -1.13 -0.16
C MET A 93 -18.01 -2.39 -0.02
N LEU A 94 -18.58 -3.56 -0.34
CA LEU A 94 -17.86 -4.85 -0.29
C LEU A 94 -16.68 -4.89 -1.25
N ALA A 95 -16.82 -4.37 -2.47
CA ALA A 95 -15.74 -4.32 -3.45
C ALA A 95 -14.54 -3.50 -2.94
N ALA A 96 -14.78 -2.33 -2.35
CA ALA A 96 -13.71 -1.52 -1.78
C ALA A 96 -13.03 -2.20 -0.59
N LEU A 97 -13.79 -2.81 0.32
CA LEU A 97 -13.26 -3.56 1.46
C LEU A 97 -12.49 -4.80 1.00
N GLN A 98 -12.98 -5.51 -0.03
CA GLN A 98 -12.34 -6.71 -0.56
C GLN A 98 -10.92 -6.42 -1.03
N THR A 99 -10.72 -5.40 -1.86
CA THR A 99 -9.39 -5.09 -2.40
C THR A 99 -8.53 -4.30 -1.42
N ASN A 100 -9.10 -3.28 -0.73
CA ASN A 100 -8.28 -2.37 0.07
C ASN A 100 -7.98 -2.92 1.48
N VAL A 101 -8.71 -3.93 1.96
CA VAL A 101 -8.55 -4.48 3.32
C VAL A 101 -8.34 -5.99 3.29
N VAL A 102 -9.29 -6.76 2.75
CA VAL A 102 -9.22 -8.23 2.79
C VAL A 102 -8.04 -8.75 1.99
N ALA A 103 -7.75 -8.16 0.83
CA ALA A 103 -6.60 -8.51 0.03
C ALA A 103 -5.27 -8.19 0.75
N VAL A 104 -5.19 -7.09 1.51
CA VAL A 104 -4.01 -6.79 2.34
C VAL A 104 -3.80 -7.87 3.40
N VAL A 105 -4.89 -8.33 4.05
CA VAL A 105 -4.81 -9.47 4.98
C VAL A 105 -4.34 -10.73 4.26
N ARG A 106 -4.91 -11.03 3.09
CA ARG A 106 -4.56 -12.23 2.29
C ARG A 106 -3.06 -12.24 1.93
N VAL A 107 -2.56 -11.15 1.35
CA VAL A 107 -1.15 -11.04 0.96
C VAL A 107 -0.24 -11.08 2.18
N THR A 108 -0.58 -10.36 3.25
CA THR A 108 0.22 -10.34 4.48
C THR A 108 0.30 -11.72 5.10
N GLN A 109 -0.82 -12.44 5.25
CA GLN A 109 -0.83 -13.79 5.83
C GLN A 109 0.01 -14.78 5.01
N ALA A 110 -0.11 -14.75 3.68
CA ALA A 110 0.70 -15.58 2.81
C ALA A 110 2.21 -15.25 2.91
N ALA A 111 2.56 -13.97 3.09
CA ALA A 111 3.94 -13.49 3.18
C ALA A 111 4.58 -13.72 4.56
N LEU A 112 3.80 -13.92 5.63
CA LEU A 112 4.33 -14.04 7.00
C LEU A 112 5.45 -15.09 7.17
N PRO A 113 5.41 -16.29 6.55
CA PRO A 113 6.49 -17.25 6.70
C PRO A 113 7.85 -16.72 6.22
N LEU A 114 7.89 -16.03 5.08
CA LEU A 114 9.10 -15.41 4.54
C LEU A 114 9.54 -14.21 5.39
N LEU A 115 8.61 -13.34 5.76
CA LEU A 115 8.90 -12.16 6.60
C LEU A 115 9.44 -12.56 7.97
N ARG A 116 8.94 -13.65 8.58
CA ARG A 116 9.46 -14.16 9.86
C ARG A 116 10.87 -14.73 9.75
N ALA A 117 11.33 -15.10 8.56
CA ALA A 117 12.69 -15.54 8.32
C ALA A 117 13.66 -14.36 8.13
N SER A 118 13.14 -13.16 7.91
CA SER A 118 13.94 -11.93 7.83
C SER A 118 14.45 -11.50 9.20
N SER A 119 15.65 -10.93 9.26
CA SER A 119 16.22 -10.33 10.47
C SER A 119 15.62 -8.95 10.81
N ALA A 120 15.00 -8.29 9.83
CA ALA A 120 14.40 -6.97 9.98
C ALA A 120 13.12 -6.84 9.12
N PRO A 121 12.04 -7.55 9.45
CA PRO A 121 10.85 -7.59 8.63
C PRO A 121 10.06 -6.26 8.70
N VAL A 122 9.68 -5.76 7.52
CA VAL A 122 8.93 -4.51 7.36
C VAL A 122 7.64 -4.76 6.56
N ILE A 123 6.54 -4.15 7.00
CA ILE A 123 5.29 -4.10 6.23
C ILE A 123 4.84 -2.64 6.14
N VAL A 124 4.60 -2.17 4.94
CA VAL A 124 4.04 -0.84 4.68
C VAL A 124 2.68 -0.99 4.01
N ASN A 125 1.65 -0.46 4.63
CA ASN A 125 0.30 -0.42 4.08
C ASN A 125 -0.01 0.98 3.54
N VAL A 126 -0.17 1.10 2.23
CA VAL A 126 -0.52 2.38 1.60
C VAL A 126 -1.99 2.68 1.85
N ALA A 127 -2.21 3.50 2.87
CA ALA A 127 -3.53 3.96 3.28
C ALA A 127 -3.93 5.25 2.53
N SER A 128 -4.45 6.23 3.21
CA SER A 128 -4.77 7.58 2.72
C SER A 128 -5.21 8.46 3.87
N GLY A 129 -4.99 9.76 3.78
CA GLY A 129 -5.53 10.76 4.70
C GLY A 129 -7.05 10.73 4.84
N VAL A 130 -7.78 10.34 3.77
CA VAL A 130 -9.24 10.16 3.83
C VAL A 130 -9.69 9.01 4.75
N GLY A 131 -8.77 8.13 5.16
CA GLY A 131 -9.03 7.11 6.19
C GLY A 131 -8.94 7.66 7.63
N TRP A 132 -8.53 8.90 7.80
CA TRP A 132 -8.40 9.54 9.10
C TRP A 132 -9.59 10.47 9.38
N PRO A 133 -10.51 10.10 10.30
CA PRO A 133 -11.76 10.84 10.50
C PRO A 133 -11.58 12.32 10.82
N ARG A 134 -10.48 12.68 11.49
CA ARG A 134 -10.17 14.07 11.80
C ARG A 134 -9.87 14.91 10.55
N ALA A 135 -9.19 14.34 9.54
CA ALA A 135 -8.95 15.02 8.28
C ALA A 135 -10.24 15.18 7.48
N LEU A 136 -11.09 14.13 7.43
CA LEU A 136 -12.39 14.19 6.77
C LEU A 136 -13.34 15.24 7.39
N ALA A 137 -13.32 15.39 8.71
CA ALA A 137 -14.17 16.33 9.44
C ALA A 137 -13.56 17.73 9.55
N GLY A 138 -12.30 17.92 9.13
CA GLY A 138 -11.60 19.20 9.15
C GLY A 138 -12.04 20.14 8.05
N ASP A 139 -11.97 21.45 8.28
CA ASP A 139 -12.21 22.44 7.24
C ASP A 139 -10.93 22.74 6.46
N GLY A 140 -11.03 22.78 5.13
CA GLY A 140 -9.97 23.25 4.23
C GLY A 140 -8.82 22.26 3.98
N THR A 141 -8.99 20.99 4.32
CA THR A 141 -8.09 19.91 3.89
C THR A 141 -8.56 19.30 2.57
N ASP A 142 -7.66 18.71 1.79
CA ASP A 142 -8.05 17.98 0.57
C ASP A 142 -9.04 16.85 0.90
N GLU A 143 -8.81 16.16 2.02
CA GLU A 143 -9.64 15.06 2.48
C GLU A 143 -11.08 15.47 2.79
N SER A 144 -11.30 16.69 3.29
CA SER A 144 -12.63 17.20 3.63
C SER A 144 -13.56 17.35 2.41
N HIS A 145 -12.99 17.39 1.21
CA HIS A 145 -13.72 17.45 -0.05
C HIS A 145 -14.00 16.07 -0.67
N VAL A 146 -13.46 15.00 -0.10
CA VAL A 146 -13.64 13.63 -0.63
C VAL A 146 -14.95 13.05 -0.14
N MET A 147 -15.85 12.74 -1.08
CA MET A 147 -17.23 12.29 -0.81
C MET A 147 -17.44 10.81 -1.19
N THR A 148 -16.53 9.93 -0.79
CA THR A 148 -16.62 8.49 -1.11
C THR A 148 -16.63 7.63 0.15
N VAL A 149 -17.82 7.14 0.54
CA VAL A 149 -18.00 6.31 1.74
C VAL A 149 -17.19 5.00 1.67
N PRO A 150 -17.22 4.22 0.57
CA PRO A 150 -16.50 2.95 0.50
C PRO A 150 -14.98 3.12 0.64
N TYR A 151 -14.40 4.07 -0.08
CA TYR A 151 -12.96 4.29 -0.07
C TYR A 151 -12.47 4.77 1.29
N ALA A 152 -13.07 5.83 1.83
CA ALA A 152 -12.69 6.38 3.13
C ALA A 152 -12.79 5.33 4.24
N THR A 153 -13.91 4.59 4.29
CA THR A 153 -14.10 3.51 5.28
C THR A 153 -13.05 2.41 5.12
N SER A 154 -12.73 2.00 3.89
CA SER A 154 -11.71 0.96 3.65
C SER A 154 -10.32 1.42 4.12
N LYS A 155 -9.97 2.68 3.90
CA LYS A 155 -8.67 3.23 4.33
C LYS A 155 -8.60 3.41 5.85
N ALA A 156 -9.69 3.79 6.51
CA ALA A 156 -9.78 3.78 7.97
C ALA A 156 -9.61 2.38 8.57
N ALA A 157 -10.26 1.37 7.98
CA ALA A 157 -10.10 -0.02 8.37
C ALA A 157 -8.65 -0.50 8.19
N LEU A 158 -7.98 -0.11 7.09
CA LEU A 158 -6.58 -0.47 6.83
C LEU A 158 -5.62 0.15 7.86
N ILE A 159 -5.83 1.42 8.24
CA ILE A 159 -5.06 2.09 9.30
C ILE A 159 -5.21 1.32 10.61
N THR A 160 -6.44 0.97 11.00
CA THR A 160 -6.71 0.19 12.21
C THR A 160 -6.08 -1.20 12.15
N ALA A 161 -6.19 -1.90 11.01
CA ALA A 161 -5.57 -3.20 10.80
C ALA A 161 -4.04 -3.13 10.95
N THR A 162 -3.41 -2.06 10.43
CA THR A 162 -1.96 -1.83 10.56
C THR A 162 -1.53 -1.80 12.03
N VAL A 163 -2.23 -1.03 12.87
CA VAL A 163 -1.98 -0.96 14.32
C VAL A 163 -2.11 -2.33 14.98
N GLN A 164 -3.17 -3.09 14.60
CA GLN A 164 -3.39 -4.42 15.16
C GLN A 164 -2.30 -5.41 14.75
N TYR A 165 -1.85 -5.39 13.50
CA TYR A 165 -0.72 -6.21 13.05
C TYR A 165 0.56 -5.86 13.81
N ALA A 166 0.87 -4.57 13.98
CA ALA A 166 2.05 -4.13 14.71
C ALA A 166 2.04 -4.61 16.17
N LYS A 167 0.89 -4.60 16.83
CA LYS A 167 0.74 -5.11 18.21
C LYS A 167 0.89 -6.63 18.32
N ASN A 168 0.51 -7.38 17.28
CA ASN A 168 0.50 -8.84 17.30
C ASN A 168 1.78 -9.47 16.69
N LEU A 169 2.64 -8.68 16.06
CA LEU A 169 3.88 -9.14 15.43
C LEU A 169 5.09 -8.39 16.03
N PRO A 170 5.48 -8.71 17.28
CA PRO A 170 6.66 -8.09 17.89
C PRO A 170 7.91 -8.38 17.04
N GLY A 171 8.77 -7.37 16.90
CA GLY A 171 9.97 -7.45 16.05
C GLY A 171 9.76 -7.01 14.60
N PHE A 172 8.51 -6.88 14.15
CA PHE A 172 8.19 -6.29 12.85
C PHE A 172 8.11 -4.77 12.92
N ARG A 173 8.40 -4.09 11.81
CA ARG A 173 8.09 -2.68 11.58
C ARG A 173 6.90 -2.60 10.62
N ILE A 174 5.73 -2.24 11.15
CA ILE A 174 4.47 -2.26 10.38
C ILE A 174 3.80 -0.90 10.50
N ASN A 175 3.75 -0.16 9.39
CA ASN A 175 3.24 1.20 9.39
C ASN A 175 2.26 1.42 8.23
N ALA A 176 1.34 2.35 8.41
CA ALA A 176 0.49 2.88 7.36
C ALA A 176 1.10 4.17 6.79
N THR A 177 0.84 4.44 5.51
CA THR A 177 1.30 5.68 4.86
C THR A 177 0.18 6.36 4.11
N ASP A 178 0.25 7.69 4.09
CA ASP A 178 -0.61 8.56 3.32
C ASP A 178 0.20 9.17 2.15
N PRO A 179 -0.16 8.85 0.90
CA PRO A 179 0.45 9.46 -0.28
C PRO A 179 0.08 10.94 -0.47
N GLY A 180 -0.95 11.43 0.22
CA GLY A 180 -1.57 12.72 -0.08
C GLY A 180 -2.28 12.73 -1.44
N TYR A 181 -2.69 13.91 -1.89
CA TYR A 181 -3.41 14.06 -3.17
C TYR A 181 -2.43 14.09 -4.35
N THR A 182 -2.03 12.92 -4.78
CA THR A 182 -1.01 12.67 -5.80
C THR A 182 -1.63 12.48 -7.19
N ALA A 183 -1.11 13.16 -8.21
CA ALA A 183 -1.54 13.02 -9.60
C ALA A 183 -1.16 11.63 -10.16
N THR A 184 -2.13 10.75 -10.29
CA THR A 184 -2.00 9.40 -10.86
C THR A 184 -3.24 9.05 -11.67
N GLU A 185 -3.16 8.04 -12.51
CA GLU A 185 -4.33 7.50 -13.23
C GLU A 185 -5.45 7.03 -12.27
N PHE A 186 -5.11 6.70 -11.03
CA PHE A 186 -6.05 6.29 -9.99
C PHE A 186 -7.13 7.36 -9.72
N ASN A 187 -6.78 8.64 -9.83
CA ASN A 187 -7.69 9.77 -9.63
C ASN A 187 -7.82 10.68 -10.87
N GLY A 188 -7.53 10.15 -12.07
CA GLY A 188 -7.61 10.92 -13.31
C GLY A 188 -6.54 12.02 -13.42
N ASN A 189 -5.42 11.88 -12.72
CA ASN A 189 -4.29 12.83 -12.68
C ASN A 189 -4.68 14.23 -12.13
N THR A 190 -5.65 14.29 -11.22
CA THR A 190 -6.15 15.56 -10.66
C THR A 190 -5.40 16.02 -9.41
N GLY A 191 -4.47 15.21 -8.88
CA GLY A 191 -3.67 15.57 -7.69
C GLY A 191 -2.70 16.73 -7.95
N HIS A 192 -2.33 17.44 -6.89
CA HIS A 192 -1.34 18.53 -6.96
C HIS A 192 0.09 18.09 -6.61
N GLN A 193 0.25 16.89 -6.03
CA GLN A 193 1.55 16.31 -5.75
C GLN A 193 2.04 15.47 -6.94
N THR A 194 3.35 15.46 -7.16
CA THR A 194 4.01 14.54 -8.08
C THR A 194 3.98 13.11 -7.52
N VAL A 195 4.13 12.12 -8.40
CA VAL A 195 4.21 10.71 -7.98
C VAL A 195 5.40 10.46 -7.04
N THR A 196 6.52 11.14 -7.26
CA THR A 196 7.70 11.06 -6.39
C THR A 196 7.38 11.57 -4.98
N GLU A 197 6.74 12.73 -4.86
CA GLU A 197 6.30 13.28 -3.57
C GLU A 197 5.29 12.36 -2.85
N GLY A 198 4.35 11.77 -3.61
CA GLY A 198 3.36 10.83 -3.07
C GLY A 198 3.95 9.53 -2.54
N THR A 199 5.17 9.18 -2.94
CA THR A 199 5.85 7.97 -2.44
C THR A 199 6.81 8.24 -1.27
N ASP A 200 7.04 9.49 -0.86
CA ASP A 200 8.02 9.85 0.18
C ASP A 200 7.80 9.07 1.47
N ALA A 201 6.58 9.06 2.02
CA ALA A 201 6.26 8.34 3.24
C ALA A 201 6.42 6.83 3.07
N THR A 202 5.96 6.27 1.95
CA THR A 202 6.01 4.83 1.67
C THR A 202 7.46 4.34 1.57
N VAL A 203 8.30 5.08 0.86
CA VAL A 203 9.73 4.75 0.73
C VAL A 203 10.45 4.91 2.08
N ALA A 204 10.18 5.99 2.82
CA ALA A 204 10.77 6.18 4.14
C ALA A 204 10.42 5.03 5.09
N MET A 205 9.16 4.58 5.11
CA MET A 205 8.72 3.47 5.96
C MET A 205 9.20 2.10 5.45
N ALA A 206 9.46 1.93 4.16
CA ALA A 206 10.06 0.71 3.61
C ALA A 206 11.57 0.58 3.92
N LEU A 207 12.23 1.69 4.21
CA LEU A 207 13.67 1.77 4.52
C LEU A 207 13.97 1.85 6.04
N VAL A 208 12.95 1.76 6.90
CA VAL A 208 13.19 1.83 8.35
C VAL A 208 14.06 0.68 8.84
N GLY A 209 14.99 1.01 9.72
CA GLY A 209 15.80 0.02 10.41
C GLY A 209 15.05 -0.70 11.54
N PRO A 210 15.70 -1.66 12.20
CA PRO A 210 15.08 -2.47 13.25
C PRO A 210 14.60 -1.66 14.47
N ASP A 211 15.11 -0.46 14.68
CA ASP A 211 14.69 0.45 15.76
C ASP A 211 13.70 1.52 15.29
N GLY A 212 13.23 1.44 14.05
CA GLY A 212 12.29 2.37 13.45
C GLY A 212 10.87 2.29 14.02
N PRO A 213 9.97 3.18 13.58
CA PRO A 213 8.58 3.23 14.04
C PRO A 213 7.81 1.97 13.68
N THR A 214 6.79 1.65 14.48
CA THR A 214 5.82 0.58 14.22
C THR A 214 4.47 0.91 14.82
N GLY A 215 3.39 0.55 14.12
CA GLY A 215 2.02 0.86 14.52
C GLY A 215 1.64 2.32 14.30
N GLU A 216 2.35 3.02 13.41
CA GLU A 216 2.15 4.45 13.16
C GLU A 216 1.57 4.70 11.76
N PHE A 217 1.02 5.91 11.59
CA PHE A 217 0.53 6.44 10.32
C PHE A 217 1.38 7.65 9.92
N HIS A 218 1.93 7.65 8.70
CA HIS A 218 2.88 8.66 8.23
C HIS A 218 2.47 9.27 6.90
N SER A 219 2.60 10.58 6.79
CA SER A 219 2.62 11.32 5.52
C SER A 219 4.05 11.75 5.17
N ARG A 220 4.23 12.40 4.02
CA ARG A 220 5.51 13.04 3.66
C ARG A 220 5.96 14.11 4.67
N HIS A 221 5.05 14.62 5.47
CA HIS A 221 5.31 15.65 6.49
C HIS A 221 5.62 15.07 7.87
N GLY A 222 5.67 13.74 7.99
CA GLY A 222 5.95 13.03 9.21
C GLY A 222 4.74 12.25 9.74
N ARG A 223 4.80 11.90 11.02
CA ARG A 223 3.76 11.13 11.69
C ARG A 223 2.44 11.90 11.77
N ILE A 224 1.35 11.21 11.46
CA ILE A 224 -0.02 11.67 11.66
C ILE A 224 -0.51 11.12 12.99
N GLU A 225 -0.95 11.98 13.89
CA GLU A 225 -1.51 11.58 15.19
C GLU A 225 -2.94 11.04 14.99
N TYR A 226 -3.27 9.92 15.68
CA TYR A 226 -4.58 9.28 15.60
C TYR A 226 -5.69 10.10 16.30
#